data_b77bd541b37410a0c4e77c6d35587d88
#
_entry.id   b77bd541b37410a0c4e77c6d35587d88
#
_cell.length_a   1.000
_cell.length_b   1.000
_cell.length_c   1.000
_cell.angle_alpha   90.00
_cell.angle_beta   90.00
_cell.angle_gamma   90.00
#
_symmetry.space_group_name_H-M   'P 1'
#
loop_
_entity.id
_entity.type
_entity.pdbx_description
1 polymer ?
#
loop_
_entity_poly.entity_id
_entity_poly.type
_entity_poly.pdbx_seq_one_letter_code
_entity_poly.pdbx_strand_id
1 'polypeptide(L)'
;MCIRDSGLFARDERSVARLEEKYSGYCYTVAYAVVRCREDAQECVGDAMLGAWNSIPPNRPENLGAYVGRIARNSALNMLKARRSKKRGEKNVALALDELSECIPSAENTEQQADTVLLREAVNGFLDSLERERRIVFVQRYWYMLGISEIAAERGMTEGAVKMSLKRTRDNLKIFLEKEGFTV
;
A
#
# COMPACT_ATOMS: atom_id res chain seq x y z
N MET A 1 1.26 21.62 7.94
CA MET A 1 -0.19 21.26 8.13
C MET A 1 -1.01 22.20 7.26
N CYS A 2 -1.67 21.68 6.23
CA CYS A 2 -2.43 22.52 5.32
C CYS A 2 -3.72 22.97 6.02
N ILE A 3 -4.11 24.25 5.91
CA ILE A 3 -5.35 24.84 6.49
C ILE A 3 -6.61 24.01 6.14
N ARG A 4 -6.56 23.22 5.08
CA ARG A 4 -7.65 22.34 4.60
C ARG A 4 -7.87 21.07 5.44
N ASP A 5 -6.89 20.68 6.26
CA ASP A 5 -6.97 19.48 7.10
C ASP A 5 -7.53 19.78 8.50
N SER A 6 -7.61 21.07 8.87
CA SER A 6 -8.10 21.52 10.18
C SER A 6 -9.58 21.20 10.42
N GLY A 7 -10.38 21.11 9.37
CA GLY A 7 -11.81 20.81 9.48
C GLY A 7 -12.14 19.41 9.98
N LEU A 8 -11.32 18.39 9.63
CA LEU A 8 -11.48 17.03 10.14
C LEU A 8 -11.18 16.97 11.65
N PHE A 9 -10.19 17.73 12.09
CA PHE A 9 -9.89 17.86 13.53
C PHE A 9 -11.00 18.57 14.31
N ALA A 10 -11.64 19.56 13.70
CA ALA A 10 -12.75 20.31 14.28
C ALA A 10 -14.10 19.54 14.21
N ARG A 11 -14.12 18.32 13.64
CA ARG A 11 -15.34 17.55 13.42
C ARG A 11 -16.39 18.31 12.58
N ASP A 12 -15.93 19.15 11.64
CA ASP A 12 -16.82 19.81 10.69
C ASP A 12 -17.29 18.82 9.61
N GLU A 13 -18.60 18.51 9.56
CA GLU A 13 -19.20 17.56 8.61
C GLU A 13 -18.91 17.92 7.15
N ARG A 14 -18.75 19.21 6.83
CA ARG A 14 -18.37 19.67 5.49
C ARG A 14 -16.98 19.18 5.06
N SER A 15 -16.15 18.78 6.02
CA SER A 15 -14.81 18.26 5.74
C SER A 15 -14.85 16.89 5.10
N VAL A 16 -15.87 16.08 5.37
CA VAL A 16 -16.06 14.76 4.72
C VAL A 16 -16.35 14.95 3.24
N ALA A 17 -17.25 15.87 2.89
CA ALA A 17 -17.56 16.17 1.49
C ALA A 17 -16.33 16.68 0.71
N ARG A 18 -15.51 17.52 1.34
CA ARG A 18 -14.25 18.01 0.75
C ARG A 18 -13.20 16.91 0.61
N LEU A 19 -13.16 15.97 1.58
CA LEU A 19 -12.28 14.82 1.52
C LEU A 19 -12.67 13.92 0.34
N GLU A 20 -13.96 13.65 0.20
CA GLU A 20 -14.52 12.85 -0.88
C GLU A 20 -14.25 13.49 -2.24
N GLU A 21 -14.59 14.77 -2.43
CA GLU A 21 -14.32 15.51 -3.66
C GLU A 21 -12.86 15.42 -4.09
N LYS A 22 -11.94 15.51 -3.13
CA LYS A 22 -10.50 15.56 -3.44
C LYS A 22 -9.85 14.19 -3.64
N TYR A 23 -10.27 13.18 -2.89
CA TYR A 23 -9.54 11.91 -2.82
C TYR A 23 -10.33 10.68 -3.28
N SER A 24 -11.64 10.80 -3.58
CA SER A 24 -12.44 9.65 -4.01
C SER A 24 -11.89 8.96 -5.26
N GLY A 25 -11.49 9.73 -6.28
CA GLY A 25 -10.91 9.18 -7.51
C GLY A 25 -9.60 8.43 -7.28
N TYR A 26 -8.74 8.96 -6.40
CA TYR A 26 -7.51 8.30 -6.02
C TYR A 26 -7.79 7.01 -5.22
N CYS A 27 -8.65 7.08 -4.20
CA CYS A 27 -9.07 5.92 -3.41
C CYS A 27 -9.72 4.84 -4.26
N TYR A 28 -10.57 5.24 -5.22
CA TYR A 28 -11.17 4.32 -6.19
C TYR A 28 -10.10 3.60 -7.02
N THR A 29 -9.13 4.32 -7.55
CA THR A 29 -8.05 3.73 -8.36
C THR A 29 -7.26 2.70 -7.54
N VAL A 30 -6.93 3.04 -6.30
CA VAL A 30 -6.21 2.15 -5.37
C VAL A 30 -7.04 0.91 -5.05
N ALA A 31 -8.31 1.08 -4.70
CA ALA A 31 -9.20 -0.03 -4.36
C ALA A 31 -9.48 -0.92 -5.58
N TYR A 32 -9.79 -0.33 -6.74
CA TYR A 32 -10.07 -1.07 -7.97
C TYR A 32 -8.87 -1.93 -8.43
N ALA A 33 -7.65 -1.44 -8.26
CA ALA A 33 -6.46 -2.21 -8.58
C ALA A 33 -6.37 -3.53 -7.78
N VAL A 34 -6.97 -3.56 -6.58
CA VAL A 34 -7.00 -4.74 -5.69
C VAL A 34 -8.22 -5.62 -5.96
N VAL A 35 -9.45 -5.05 -5.90
CA VAL A 35 -10.69 -5.84 -5.94
C VAL A 35 -11.16 -6.19 -7.35
N ARG A 36 -10.77 -5.42 -8.38
CA ARG A 36 -11.15 -5.60 -9.79
C ARG A 36 -12.66 -5.66 -10.05
N CYS A 37 -13.45 -5.08 -9.15
CA CYS A 37 -14.90 -4.94 -9.22
C CYS A 37 -15.27 -3.49 -8.94
N ARG A 38 -16.16 -2.89 -9.74
CA ARG A 38 -16.51 -1.46 -9.63
C ARG A 38 -17.29 -1.18 -8.36
N GLU A 39 -18.25 -2.03 -8.06
CA GLU A 39 -19.13 -1.92 -6.91
C GLU A 39 -18.30 -2.00 -5.61
N ASP A 40 -17.41 -2.99 -5.54
CA ASP A 40 -16.51 -3.17 -4.40
C ASP A 40 -15.54 -2.01 -4.22
N ALA A 41 -14.99 -1.51 -5.33
CA ALA A 41 -14.08 -0.37 -5.27
C ALA A 41 -14.81 0.88 -4.74
N GLN A 42 -16.08 1.07 -5.13
CA GLN A 42 -16.90 2.17 -4.64
C GLN A 42 -17.21 2.03 -3.14
N GLU A 43 -17.51 0.81 -2.68
CA GLU A 43 -17.72 0.53 -1.26
C GLU A 43 -16.45 0.84 -0.45
N CYS A 44 -15.28 0.42 -0.94
CA CYS A 44 -13.99 0.75 -0.30
C CYS A 44 -13.70 2.26 -0.24
N VAL A 45 -14.21 3.06 -1.18
CA VAL A 45 -14.12 4.54 -1.11
C VAL A 45 -14.93 5.05 0.07
N GLY A 46 -16.18 4.60 0.21
CA GLY A 46 -17.04 4.97 1.35
C GLY A 46 -16.39 4.61 2.69
N ASP A 47 -15.89 3.37 2.80
CA ASP A 47 -15.15 2.89 3.98
C ASP A 47 -13.94 3.77 4.30
N ALA A 48 -13.21 4.21 3.26
CA ALA A 48 -12.03 5.07 3.45
C ALA A 48 -12.41 6.46 3.98
N MET A 49 -13.49 7.06 3.49
CA MET A 49 -13.98 8.35 3.97
C MET A 49 -14.45 8.25 5.42
N LEU A 50 -15.23 7.22 5.73
CA LEU A 50 -15.71 6.95 7.09
C LEU A 50 -14.54 6.61 8.04
N GLY A 51 -13.60 5.78 7.58
CA GLY A 51 -12.41 5.42 8.36
C GLY A 51 -11.53 6.63 8.68
N ALA A 52 -11.34 7.54 7.73
CA ALA A 52 -10.62 8.80 7.96
C ALA A 52 -11.36 9.68 8.96
N TRP A 53 -12.67 9.84 8.81
CA TRP A 53 -13.50 10.60 9.76
C TRP A 53 -13.42 10.04 11.17
N ASN A 54 -13.50 8.73 11.34
CA ASN A 54 -13.49 8.08 12.64
C ASN A 54 -12.12 8.09 13.32
N SER A 55 -11.05 8.14 12.54
CA SER A 55 -9.68 8.05 13.05
C SER A 55 -8.99 9.40 13.22
N ILE A 56 -9.54 10.48 12.68
CA ILE A 56 -9.05 11.85 12.84
C ILE A 56 -10.09 12.68 13.58
N PRO A 57 -9.83 13.18 14.79
CA PRO A 57 -8.71 12.87 15.69
C PRO A 57 -8.85 11.44 16.29
N PRO A 58 -7.82 10.86 16.94
CA PRO A 58 -6.58 11.52 17.40
C PRO A 58 -5.42 11.50 16.38
N ASN A 59 -5.52 10.68 15.33
CA ASN A 59 -4.43 10.58 14.35
C ASN A 59 -4.21 11.91 13.61
N ARG A 60 -2.93 12.25 13.40
CA ARG A 60 -2.51 13.44 12.66
C ARG A 60 -1.62 13.06 11.49
N PRO A 61 -2.19 12.58 10.37
CA PRO A 61 -1.39 12.18 9.23
C PRO A 61 -0.70 13.41 8.59
N GLU A 62 0.59 13.30 8.32
CA GLU A 62 1.36 14.32 7.58
C GLU A 62 0.87 14.46 6.15
N ASN A 63 0.52 13.34 5.52
CA ASN A 63 -0.05 13.28 4.18
C ASN A 63 -1.43 12.61 4.22
N LEU A 64 -2.47 13.44 4.18
CA LEU A 64 -3.86 12.99 4.24
C LEU A 64 -4.24 12.10 3.05
N GLY A 65 -3.76 12.40 1.84
CA GLY A 65 -4.03 11.59 0.65
C GLY A 65 -3.46 10.18 0.78
N ALA A 66 -2.21 10.05 1.21
CA ALA A 66 -1.59 8.75 1.46
C ALA A 66 -2.30 7.98 2.58
N TYR A 67 -2.76 8.69 3.62
CA TYR A 67 -3.50 8.10 4.74
C TYR A 67 -4.83 7.50 4.29
N VAL A 68 -5.64 8.25 3.56
CA VAL A 68 -6.95 7.80 3.06
C VAL A 68 -6.77 6.68 2.02
N GLY A 69 -5.79 6.81 1.13
CA GLY A 69 -5.44 5.75 0.17
C GLY A 69 -5.03 4.43 0.84
N ARG A 70 -4.32 4.51 1.98
CA ARG A 70 -4.00 3.31 2.79
C ARG A 70 -5.26 2.68 3.38
N ILE A 71 -6.21 3.47 3.86
CA ILE A 71 -7.48 2.95 4.38
C ILE A 71 -8.25 2.25 3.25
N ALA A 72 -8.40 2.89 2.08
CA ALA A 72 -9.08 2.31 0.92
C ALA A 72 -8.42 0.98 0.49
N ARG A 73 -7.08 0.95 0.44
CA ARG A 73 -6.34 -0.28 0.13
C ARG A 73 -6.60 -1.40 1.16
N ASN A 74 -6.59 -1.08 2.43
CA ASN A 74 -6.82 -2.07 3.49
C ASN A 74 -8.25 -2.61 3.44
N SER A 75 -9.27 -1.75 3.20
CA SER A 75 -10.65 -2.19 2.97
C SER A 75 -10.73 -3.13 1.77
N ALA A 76 -10.12 -2.76 0.65
CA ALA A 76 -10.06 -3.59 -0.55
C ALA A 76 -9.39 -4.95 -0.32
N LEU A 77 -8.29 -5.00 0.43
CA LEU A 77 -7.63 -6.26 0.80
C LEU A 77 -8.50 -7.14 1.70
N ASN A 78 -9.20 -6.53 2.66
CA ASN A 78 -10.12 -7.27 3.54
C ASN A 78 -11.29 -7.84 2.75
N MET A 79 -11.87 -7.06 1.83
CA MET A 79 -12.94 -7.51 0.95
C MET A 79 -12.47 -8.63 0.02
N LEU A 80 -11.27 -8.52 -0.55
CA LEU A 80 -10.67 -9.57 -1.37
C LEU A 80 -10.46 -10.86 -0.58
N LYS A 81 -10.00 -10.78 0.68
CA LYS A 81 -9.86 -11.93 1.58
C LYS A 81 -11.22 -12.59 1.85
N ALA A 82 -12.27 -11.81 2.10
CA ALA A 82 -13.61 -12.32 2.35
C ALA A 82 -14.22 -13.04 1.13
N ARG A 83 -14.00 -12.53 -0.09
CA ARG A 83 -14.54 -13.11 -1.34
C ARG A 83 -13.78 -14.33 -1.85
N ARG A 84 -12.47 -14.30 -1.80
CA ARG A 84 -11.64 -15.43 -2.18
C ARG A 84 -11.76 -16.47 -1.09
N SER A 85 -12.80 -17.35 -1.21
CA SER A 85 -13.03 -18.44 -0.26
C SER A 85 -11.70 -19.04 0.21
N LYS A 86 -11.38 -18.73 1.40
CA LYS A 86 -10.39 -19.17 2.39
C LYS A 86 -9.01 -19.72 1.96
N LYS A 87 -8.77 -20.23 0.75
CA LYS A 87 -7.51 -20.94 0.45
C LYS A 87 -6.49 -20.22 -0.46
N ARG A 88 -6.90 -19.40 -1.44
CA ARG A 88 -5.97 -18.79 -2.41
C ARG A 88 -5.59 -17.35 -2.09
N GLY A 89 -6.51 -16.52 -1.64
CA GLY A 89 -6.26 -15.10 -1.38
C GLY A 89 -5.39 -14.87 -0.16
N GLU A 90 -5.67 -15.56 0.95
CA GLU A 90 -4.85 -15.51 2.17
C GLU A 90 -3.42 -16.02 1.91
N LYS A 91 -3.28 -17.08 1.11
CA LYS A 91 -1.97 -17.62 0.74
C LYS A 91 -1.12 -16.62 -0.06
N ASN A 92 -1.69 -15.88 -1.00
CA ASN A 92 -0.94 -14.88 -1.76
C ASN A 92 -0.49 -13.70 -0.91
N VAL A 93 -1.33 -13.24 0.03
CA VAL A 93 -0.99 -12.15 0.96
C VAL A 93 0.07 -12.61 1.94
N ALA A 94 -0.10 -13.79 2.56
CA ALA A 94 0.89 -14.36 3.47
C ALA A 94 2.25 -14.55 2.79
N LEU A 95 2.26 -15.15 1.60
CA LEU A 95 3.50 -15.32 0.83
C LEU A 95 4.17 -14.00 0.44
N ALA A 96 3.39 -12.96 0.07
CA ALA A 96 3.97 -11.67 -0.26
C ALA A 96 4.57 -10.98 0.97
N LEU A 97 3.93 -11.11 2.13
CA LEU A 97 4.45 -10.56 3.38
C LEU A 97 5.70 -11.31 3.83
N ASP A 98 5.71 -12.65 3.76
CA ASP A 98 6.90 -13.46 4.08
C ASP A 98 8.07 -13.09 3.16
N GLU A 99 7.82 -13.01 1.85
CA GLU A 99 8.85 -12.60 0.89
C GLU A 99 9.43 -11.21 1.20
N LEU A 100 8.61 -10.28 1.69
CA LEU A 100 9.03 -8.91 1.99
C LEU A 100 9.76 -8.83 3.33
N SER A 101 9.36 -9.63 4.32
CA SER A 101 9.99 -9.66 5.66
C SER A 101 11.46 -10.09 5.62
N GLU A 102 11.88 -10.81 4.56
CA GLU A 102 13.28 -11.19 4.36
C GLU A 102 14.20 -10.01 3.96
N CYS A 103 13.63 -8.88 3.57
CA CYS A 103 14.40 -7.74 3.04
C CYS A 103 14.06 -6.39 3.66
N ILE A 104 13.18 -6.33 4.65
CA ILE A 104 12.83 -5.11 5.38
C ILE A 104 13.00 -5.36 6.88
N PRO A 105 13.55 -4.40 7.66
CA PRO A 105 13.66 -4.50 9.11
C PRO A 105 12.31 -4.84 9.77
N SER A 106 12.33 -5.72 10.78
CA SER A 106 11.11 -6.03 11.53
C SER A 106 10.69 -4.83 12.38
N ALA A 107 9.37 -4.68 12.60
CA ALA A 107 8.82 -3.61 13.42
C ALA A 107 9.31 -3.66 14.89
N GLU A 108 9.79 -4.83 15.35
CA GLU A 108 10.35 -5.01 16.70
C GLU A 108 11.72 -4.34 16.86
N ASN A 109 12.45 -4.10 15.76
CA ASN A 109 13.74 -3.41 15.76
C ASN A 109 13.61 -1.90 15.56
N THR A 110 12.40 -1.38 15.37
CA THR A 110 12.15 0.05 15.10
C THR A 110 11.67 0.72 16.37
N GLU A 111 12.58 1.01 17.29
CA GLU A 111 12.22 1.60 18.61
C GLU A 111 11.72 3.06 18.55
N GLN A 112 11.80 3.75 17.41
CA GLN A 112 11.42 5.16 17.32
C GLN A 112 10.62 5.49 16.03
N GLN A 113 9.65 6.41 16.15
CA GLN A 113 8.89 6.93 14.99
C GLN A 113 9.81 7.55 13.92
N ALA A 114 10.97 8.08 14.31
CA ALA A 114 11.97 8.63 13.40
C ALA A 114 12.53 7.57 12.45
N ASP A 115 12.82 6.37 12.95
CA ASP A 115 13.36 5.27 12.13
C ASP A 115 12.34 4.78 11.09
N THR A 116 11.06 4.81 11.43
CA THR A 116 9.99 4.46 10.47
C THR A 116 9.88 5.48 9.33
N VAL A 117 10.10 6.76 9.61
CA VAL A 117 10.10 7.82 8.58
C VAL A 117 11.29 7.65 7.66
N LEU A 118 12.49 7.46 8.22
CA LEU A 118 13.72 7.25 7.46
C LEU A 118 13.63 6.00 6.58
N LEU A 119 13.13 4.89 7.14
CA LEU A 119 12.91 3.65 6.38
C LEU A 119 11.95 3.86 5.21
N ARG A 120 10.84 4.59 5.44
CA ARG A 120 9.88 4.92 4.38
C ARG A 120 10.53 5.74 3.27
N GLU A 121 11.32 6.74 3.62
CA GLU A 121 12.05 7.58 2.66
C GLU A 121 13.08 6.77 1.88
N ALA A 122 13.84 5.91 2.54
CA ALA A 122 14.80 5.02 1.91
C ALA A 122 14.12 4.06 0.91
N VAL A 123 13.03 3.40 1.31
CA VAL A 123 12.25 2.52 0.42
C VAL A 123 11.68 3.28 -0.78
N ASN A 124 11.14 4.49 -0.57
CA ASN A 124 10.64 5.32 -1.68
C ASN A 124 11.76 5.71 -2.63
N GLY A 125 12.91 6.15 -2.11
CA GLY A 125 14.10 6.48 -2.92
C GLY A 125 14.59 5.27 -3.73
N PHE A 126 14.62 4.08 -3.11
CA PHE A 126 14.93 2.85 -3.82
C PHE A 126 13.96 2.56 -4.97
N LEU A 127 12.64 2.65 -4.69
CA LEU A 127 11.62 2.40 -5.72
C LEU A 127 11.72 3.40 -6.87
N ASP A 128 12.04 4.66 -6.59
CA ASP A 128 12.22 5.67 -7.62
C ASP A 128 13.47 5.44 -8.49
N SER A 129 14.50 4.80 -7.95
CA SER A 129 15.70 4.41 -8.67
C SER A 129 15.50 3.21 -9.60
N LEU A 130 14.42 2.44 -9.41
CA LEU A 130 14.15 1.26 -10.23
C LEU A 130 13.68 1.64 -11.65
N GLU A 131 14.09 0.82 -12.61
CA GLU A 131 13.47 0.82 -13.94
C GLU A 131 11.94 0.65 -13.82
N ARG A 132 11.20 1.37 -14.66
CA ARG A 132 9.73 1.44 -14.61
C ARG A 132 9.04 0.09 -14.51
N GLU A 133 9.44 -0.89 -15.33
CA GLU A 133 8.81 -2.22 -15.34
C GLU A 133 9.05 -2.97 -14.04
N ARG A 134 10.27 -2.93 -13.51
CA ARG A 134 10.60 -3.59 -12.23
C ARG A 134 9.84 -2.96 -11.07
N ARG A 135 9.74 -1.62 -11.05
CA ARG A 135 8.96 -0.89 -10.05
C ARG A 135 7.49 -1.29 -10.11
N ILE A 136 6.89 -1.37 -11.30
CA ILE A 136 5.49 -1.77 -11.47
C ILE A 136 5.26 -3.18 -10.95
N VAL A 137 6.09 -4.16 -11.35
CA VAL A 137 5.99 -5.55 -10.88
C VAL A 137 6.10 -5.65 -9.36
N PHE A 138 7.04 -4.90 -8.76
CA PHE A 138 7.22 -4.85 -7.31
C PHE A 138 5.99 -4.27 -6.60
N VAL A 139 5.49 -3.13 -7.07
CA VAL A 139 4.28 -2.49 -6.51
C VAL A 139 3.05 -3.37 -6.69
N GLN A 140 2.87 -4.02 -7.84
CA GLN A 140 1.77 -4.97 -8.06
C GLN A 140 1.81 -6.13 -7.06
N ARG A 141 2.99 -6.69 -6.78
CA ARG A 141 3.14 -7.80 -5.82
C ARG A 141 2.90 -7.37 -4.38
N TYR A 142 3.60 -6.33 -3.90
CA TYR A 142 3.68 -5.99 -2.48
C TYR A 142 2.72 -4.89 -2.04
N TRP A 143 2.31 -4.03 -2.95
CA TRP A 143 1.31 -3.01 -2.63
C TRP A 143 -0.11 -3.48 -2.97
N TYR A 144 -0.32 -4.04 -4.15
CA TYR A 144 -1.64 -4.53 -4.57
C TYR A 144 -1.88 -6.02 -4.25
N MET A 145 -0.91 -6.73 -3.73
CA MET A 145 -0.98 -8.15 -3.33
C MET A 145 -1.41 -9.09 -4.47
N LEU A 146 -1.05 -8.76 -5.71
CA LEU A 146 -1.37 -9.60 -6.85
C LEU A 146 -0.57 -10.90 -6.83
N GLY A 147 -1.18 -11.98 -7.33
CA GLY A 147 -0.50 -13.24 -7.55
C GLY A 147 0.49 -13.15 -8.71
N ILE A 148 1.51 -14.00 -8.70
CA ILE A 148 2.53 -14.01 -9.75
C ILE A 148 1.91 -14.27 -11.13
N SER A 149 0.94 -15.17 -11.23
CA SER A 149 0.21 -15.45 -12.47
C SER A 149 -0.62 -14.25 -12.97
N GLU A 150 -1.20 -13.48 -12.05
CA GLU A 150 -1.96 -12.28 -12.38
C GLU A 150 -1.03 -11.19 -12.94
N ILE A 151 0.12 -10.98 -12.29
CA ILE A 151 1.15 -10.03 -12.75
C ILE A 151 1.68 -10.45 -14.13
N ALA A 152 1.99 -11.73 -14.31
CA ALA A 152 2.48 -12.28 -15.58
C ALA A 152 1.50 -12.02 -16.72
N ALA A 153 0.20 -12.28 -16.49
CA ALA A 153 -0.86 -12.05 -17.47
C ALA A 153 -1.01 -10.55 -17.81
N GLU A 154 -1.00 -9.66 -16.80
CA GLU A 154 -1.14 -8.21 -17.01
C GLU A 154 0.06 -7.57 -17.71
N ARG A 155 1.26 -8.09 -17.47
CA ARG A 155 2.50 -7.55 -18.04
C ARG A 155 2.98 -8.25 -19.31
N GLY A 156 2.30 -9.29 -19.77
CA GLY A 156 2.75 -10.10 -20.89
C GLY A 156 4.08 -10.82 -20.62
N MET A 157 4.34 -11.16 -19.36
CA MET A 157 5.55 -11.83 -18.90
C MET A 157 5.29 -13.31 -18.58
N THR A 158 6.34 -14.12 -18.55
CA THR A 158 6.24 -15.46 -17.96
C THR A 158 6.27 -15.39 -16.44
N GLU A 159 5.63 -16.32 -15.75
CA GLU A 159 5.70 -16.39 -14.27
C GLU A 159 7.14 -16.50 -13.76
N GLY A 160 7.99 -17.22 -14.49
CA GLY A 160 9.42 -17.32 -14.18
C GLY A 160 10.14 -15.98 -14.24
N ALA A 161 9.84 -15.16 -15.25
CA ALA A 161 10.40 -13.81 -15.38
C ALA A 161 9.92 -12.88 -14.25
N VAL A 162 8.64 -12.97 -13.86
CA VAL A 162 8.10 -12.21 -12.72
C VAL A 162 8.80 -12.61 -11.41
N LYS A 163 8.91 -13.92 -11.13
CA LYS A 163 9.61 -14.45 -9.95
C LYS A 163 11.06 -13.96 -9.88
N MET A 164 11.78 -14.04 -10.99
CA MET A 164 13.17 -13.60 -11.06
C MET A 164 13.30 -12.09 -10.87
N SER A 165 12.43 -11.29 -11.47
CA SER A 165 12.38 -9.84 -11.30
C SER A 165 12.16 -9.47 -9.84
N LEU A 166 11.15 -10.07 -9.19
CA LEU A 166 10.85 -9.84 -7.78
C LEU A 166 12.01 -10.23 -6.88
N LYS A 167 12.62 -11.41 -7.08
CA LYS A 167 13.78 -11.84 -6.30
C LYS A 167 14.93 -10.85 -6.40
N ARG A 168 15.35 -10.51 -7.61
CA ARG A 168 16.45 -9.55 -7.83
C ARG A 168 16.16 -8.18 -7.22
N THR A 169 14.91 -7.75 -7.27
CA THR A 169 14.52 -6.45 -6.70
C THR A 169 14.57 -6.49 -5.16
N ARG A 170 14.14 -7.59 -4.53
CA ARG A 170 14.28 -7.78 -3.08
C ARG A 170 15.74 -7.84 -2.64
N ASP A 171 16.57 -8.63 -3.35
CA ASP A 171 18.00 -8.74 -3.05
C ASP A 171 18.68 -7.36 -3.12
N ASN A 172 18.34 -6.55 -4.14
CA ASN A 172 18.85 -5.19 -4.27
C ASN A 172 18.31 -4.25 -3.18
N LEU A 173 17.03 -4.37 -2.80
CA LEU A 173 16.44 -3.58 -1.72
C LEU A 173 17.15 -3.85 -0.39
N LYS A 174 17.41 -5.12 -0.08
CA LYS A 174 18.15 -5.52 1.11
C LYS A 174 19.54 -4.85 1.15
N ILE A 175 20.32 -5.01 0.09
CA ILE A 175 21.66 -4.39 -0.02
C ILE A 175 21.57 -2.86 0.09
N PHE A 176 20.55 -2.25 -0.49
CA PHE A 176 20.34 -0.80 -0.41
C PHE A 176 20.05 -0.37 1.03
N LEU A 177 19.13 -1.03 1.72
CA LEU A 177 18.78 -0.71 3.11
C LEU A 177 19.95 -0.93 4.07
N GLU A 178 20.74 -1.99 3.88
CA GLU A 178 21.97 -2.22 4.66
C GLU A 178 22.99 -1.09 4.48
N LYS A 179 23.13 -0.53 3.27
CA LYS A 179 24.01 0.63 3.00
C LYS A 179 23.49 1.92 3.64
N GLU A 180 22.17 2.07 3.72
CA GLU A 180 21.53 3.21 4.41
C GLU A 180 21.55 3.05 5.95
N GLY A 181 22.17 1.96 6.47
CA GLY A 181 22.36 1.74 7.89
C GLY A 181 21.24 0.97 8.60
N PHE A 182 20.29 0.41 7.83
CA PHE A 182 19.24 -0.45 8.41
C PHE A 182 19.74 -1.88 8.59
N THR A 183 19.43 -2.48 9.73
CA THR A 183 19.67 -3.92 9.98
C THR A 183 18.49 -4.73 9.44
N VAL A 184 18.72 -5.54 8.40
CA VAL A 184 17.71 -6.35 7.71
C VAL A 184 17.93 -7.84 7.95
#